data_d2659b7acd1d9ba0bf47883086e2510d
#
_entry.id   d2659b7acd1d9ba0bf47883086e2510d
#
_cell.length_a   1.000
_cell.length_b   1.000
_cell.length_c   1.000
_cell.angle_alpha   90.00
_cell.angle_beta   90.00
_cell.angle_gamma   90.00
#
_symmetry.space_group_name_H-M   'P 1'
#
loop_
_entity.id
_entity.type
_entity.pdbx_description
1 polymer ?
#
loop_
_entity_poly.entity_id
_entity_poly.type
_entity_poly.pdbx_seq_one_letter_code
_entity_poly.pdbx_strand_id
1 'polypeptide(L)'
;MLNAIRARRILPMEGHNTSSRTDSGYYSFPDVIEDGVIVHNSSTIVDVLSFNAFSKKYTLKAEDLGDVTLTPALINCHNHLELAHLKGKATFGEGFETWIDSALPHMATPVTALSLESAVSEMAKTGTAHIADVNGRAPKAVYDAVTAYNLSCHIQFEVFGYNFPNIAAGTLCPEDLFSSTAATLPNEAKKRWMTLSGHALYSTSPDALVVAKQWCRSHERYFSIHLSEHLGEDELLTKGTGRFREQLSRRVLPKDFTPPKMRAVPYAKHLGLLDESTLAVHCVHCTQEDINILQESGTTVCLCPRSNELIGVGTAPVRNFLEAGLQLTLGTDSLASNHDLNLWNEARYLRDNFDIPTGALLRMLTIAGAKALGITNELGTLSKGKRFHYAILPEDF
;
A
#
# COMPACT_ATOMS: atom_id res chain seq x y z
N MET A 1 -2.90 -18.84 27.47
CA MET A 1 -2.17 -20.13 27.35
C MET A 1 -1.11 -19.94 26.29
N LEU A 2 0.11 -20.48 26.48
CA LEU A 2 1.15 -20.46 25.46
C LEU A 2 0.98 -21.64 24.50
N ASN A 3 1.18 -21.38 23.21
CA ASN A 3 1.24 -22.35 22.13
C ASN A 3 2.56 -22.18 21.39
N ALA A 4 2.92 -23.16 20.57
CA ALA A 4 4.11 -23.08 19.74
C ALA A 4 3.85 -23.74 18.38
N ILE A 5 4.38 -23.13 17.31
CA ILE A 5 4.45 -23.71 15.98
C ILE A 5 5.90 -23.89 15.59
N ARG A 6 6.21 -24.95 14.85
CA ARG A 6 7.54 -25.29 14.33
C ARG A 6 7.51 -25.35 12.82
N ALA A 7 8.53 -24.81 12.20
CA ALA A 7 8.70 -24.86 10.75
C ALA A 7 10.16 -25.17 10.41
N ARG A 8 10.41 -25.69 9.21
CA ARG A 8 11.77 -25.97 8.75
C ARG A 8 12.64 -24.71 8.79
N ARG A 9 12.11 -23.56 8.40
CA ARG A 9 12.81 -22.28 8.42
C ARG A 9 11.90 -21.14 8.87
N ILE A 10 12.48 -20.18 9.56
CA ILE A 10 11.83 -18.90 9.89
C ILE A 10 12.74 -17.78 9.43
N LEU A 11 12.18 -16.80 8.72
CA LEU A 11 12.82 -15.55 8.32
C LEU A 11 12.26 -14.42 9.20
N PRO A 12 12.87 -14.09 10.32
CA PRO A 12 12.30 -13.12 11.27
C PRO A 12 12.21 -11.69 10.72
N MET A 13 13.04 -11.36 9.75
CA MET A 13 13.22 -10.02 9.17
C MET A 13 13.69 -8.99 10.22
N GLU A 14 14.32 -9.43 11.32
CA GLU A 14 14.96 -8.58 12.35
C GLU A 14 16.35 -8.11 11.91
N GLY A 15 16.83 -7.01 12.52
CA GLY A 15 18.23 -6.57 12.39
C GLY A 15 18.61 -5.88 11.08
N HIS A 16 17.73 -5.80 10.10
CA HIS A 16 18.01 -5.14 8.85
C HIS A 16 17.73 -3.63 8.92
N ASN A 17 18.76 -2.87 9.33
CA ASN A 17 18.81 -1.43 9.07
C ASN A 17 18.70 -1.21 7.55
N THR A 18 17.84 -0.29 7.16
CA THR A 18 17.50 0.04 5.77
C THR A 18 18.68 0.58 4.94
N SER A 19 19.87 0.71 5.52
CA SER A 19 21.03 1.35 4.92
C SER A 19 22.23 0.41 4.67
N SER A 20 22.17 -0.87 4.99
CA SER A 20 23.30 -1.76 4.72
C SER A 20 23.27 -2.26 3.27
N ARG A 21 23.84 -1.45 2.35
CA ARG A 21 24.39 -2.00 1.11
C ARG A 21 25.50 -2.99 1.51
N THR A 22 25.38 -4.24 1.10
CA THR A 22 26.55 -5.12 1.06
C THR A 22 27.45 -4.68 -0.09
N ASP A 23 28.74 -5.01 -0.04
CA ASP A 23 29.70 -4.73 -1.13
C ASP A 23 29.28 -5.29 -2.49
N SER A 24 28.28 -6.20 -2.52
CA SER A 24 27.63 -6.73 -3.73
C SER A 24 26.46 -5.87 -4.23
N GLY A 25 26.14 -4.75 -3.59
CA GLY A 25 25.16 -3.74 -4.04
C GLY A 25 23.69 -4.07 -3.78
N TYR A 26 23.33 -5.26 -3.32
CA TYR A 26 21.95 -5.69 -3.10
C TYR A 26 21.73 -6.34 -1.73
N TYR A 27 20.52 -6.17 -1.21
CA TYR A 27 20.03 -6.60 0.09
C TYR A 27 20.45 -8.03 0.43
N SER A 28 21.15 -8.22 1.55
CA SER A 28 21.42 -9.54 2.10
C SER A 28 20.11 -10.28 2.39
N PHE A 29 20.13 -11.59 2.22
CA PHE A 29 19.03 -12.43 2.66
C PHE A 29 18.84 -12.24 4.18
N PRO A 30 17.62 -12.20 4.69
CA PRO A 30 17.39 -12.06 6.13
C PRO A 30 18.01 -13.24 6.90
N ASP A 31 18.34 -13.01 8.18
CA ASP A 31 18.78 -14.10 9.06
C ASP A 31 17.76 -15.22 9.06
N VAL A 32 18.23 -16.45 8.84
CA VAL A 32 17.40 -17.65 8.79
C VAL A 32 17.55 -18.42 10.10
N ILE A 33 16.43 -18.75 10.73
CA ILE A 33 16.42 -19.70 11.85
C ILE A 33 16.01 -21.06 11.28
N GLU A 34 17.00 -21.94 11.12
CA GLU A 34 16.77 -23.33 10.72
C GLU A 34 16.08 -24.07 11.86
N ASP A 35 15.13 -24.94 11.51
CA ASP A 35 14.32 -25.70 12.48
C ASP A 35 13.76 -24.77 13.55
N GLY A 36 13.01 -23.75 13.09
CA GLY A 36 12.58 -22.63 13.90
C GLY A 36 11.26 -22.89 14.62
N VAL A 37 11.10 -22.25 15.78
CA VAL A 37 9.85 -22.29 16.58
C VAL A 37 9.41 -20.87 16.91
N ILE A 38 8.13 -20.59 16.71
CA ILE A 38 7.46 -19.39 17.24
C ILE A 38 6.62 -19.81 18.43
N VAL A 39 6.94 -19.26 19.60
CA VAL A 39 6.10 -19.37 20.81
C VAL A 39 5.19 -18.15 20.87
N HIS A 40 3.91 -18.37 21.07
CA HIS A 40 2.91 -17.32 21.08
C HIS A 40 1.80 -17.56 22.12
N ASN A 41 1.14 -16.50 22.55
CA ASN A 41 -0.22 -16.57 23.04
C ASN A 41 -1.17 -16.38 21.84
N SER A 42 -2.46 -16.40 22.02
CA SER A 42 -3.39 -16.30 20.87
C SER A 42 -3.22 -15.06 19.98
N SER A 43 -2.55 -14.02 20.46
CA SER A 43 -2.47 -12.71 19.76
C SER A 43 -1.05 -12.20 19.56
N THR A 44 -0.07 -12.65 20.35
CA THR A 44 1.24 -12.01 20.45
C THR A 44 2.36 -13.04 20.41
N ILE A 45 3.44 -12.73 19.70
CA ILE A 45 4.68 -13.51 19.69
C ILE A 45 5.40 -13.32 21.05
N VAL A 46 5.70 -14.44 21.70
CA VAL A 46 6.41 -14.48 22.97
C VAL A 46 7.89 -14.72 22.76
N ASP A 47 8.24 -15.57 21.79
CA ASP A 47 9.62 -15.92 21.47
C ASP A 47 9.72 -16.47 20.03
N VAL A 48 10.90 -16.30 19.41
CA VAL A 48 11.25 -16.90 18.12
C VAL A 48 12.67 -17.45 18.24
N LEU A 49 12.85 -18.76 18.09
CA LEU A 49 14.12 -19.42 18.39
C LEU A 49 14.24 -20.75 17.65
N SER A 50 15.44 -21.36 17.63
CA SER A 50 15.61 -22.71 17.09
C SER A 50 14.94 -23.77 17.97
N PHE A 51 14.55 -24.90 17.40
CA PHE A 51 13.93 -26.02 18.14
C PHE A 51 14.82 -26.54 19.27
N ASN A 52 16.14 -26.54 19.09
CA ASN A 52 17.07 -26.92 20.15
C ASN A 52 17.00 -25.93 21.35
N ALA A 53 16.92 -24.63 21.09
CA ALA A 53 16.78 -23.63 22.16
C ALA A 53 15.38 -23.73 22.82
N PHE A 54 14.34 -23.95 22.01
CA PHE A 54 12.97 -24.14 22.47
C PHE A 54 12.86 -25.34 23.44
N SER A 55 13.40 -26.49 23.07
CA SER A 55 13.34 -27.73 23.88
C SER A 55 14.06 -27.60 25.23
N LYS A 56 15.02 -26.69 25.35
CA LYS A 56 15.70 -26.38 26.62
C LYS A 56 14.94 -25.40 27.50
N LYS A 57 14.11 -24.54 26.88
CA LYS A 57 13.45 -23.42 27.55
C LYS A 57 11.99 -23.67 27.89
N TYR A 58 11.31 -24.47 27.08
CA TYR A 58 9.88 -24.69 27.18
C TYR A 58 9.52 -26.18 27.30
N THR A 59 8.49 -26.48 28.09
CA THR A 59 7.90 -27.82 28.22
C THR A 59 6.68 -27.99 27.29
N LEU A 60 6.44 -27.07 26.40
CA LEU A 60 5.33 -27.09 25.44
C LEU A 60 5.62 -28.08 24.29
N LYS A 61 4.56 -28.60 23.69
CA LYS A 61 4.65 -29.30 22.40
C LYS A 61 4.43 -28.25 21.29
N ALA A 62 5.34 -28.19 20.34
CA ALA A 62 5.14 -27.38 19.14
C ALA A 62 4.33 -28.17 18.10
N GLU A 63 3.37 -27.50 17.46
CA GLU A 63 2.71 -27.99 16.26
C GLU A 63 3.69 -27.91 15.09
N ASP A 64 3.95 -29.03 14.43
CA ASP A 64 4.89 -29.11 13.30
C ASP A 64 4.16 -28.81 11.99
N LEU A 65 4.55 -27.70 11.34
CA LEU A 65 4.01 -27.28 10.06
C LEU A 65 4.71 -27.95 8.86
N GLY A 66 5.73 -28.77 9.11
CA GLY A 66 6.48 -29.50 8.09
C GLY A 66 7.53 -28.66 7.38
N ASP A 67 7.78 -28.98 6.09
CA ASP A 67 8.83 -28.37 5.27
C ASP A 67 8.38 -27.02 4.68
N VAL A 68 8.11 -26.07 5.56
CA VAL A 68 7.71 -24.71 5.16
C VAL A 68 8.70 -23.67 5.69
N THR A 69 8.75 -22.54 5.01
CA THR A 69 9.47 -21.33 5.46
C THR A 69 8.46 -20.29 5.89
N LEU A 70 8.56 -19.81 7.13
CA LEU A 70 7.72 -18.72 7.65
C LEU A 70 8.39 -17.38 7.47
N THR A 71 7.59 -16.39 7.08
CA THR A 71 7.96 -14.97 7.02
C THR A 71 7.00 -14.15 7.87
N PRO A 72 7.31 -12.89 8.21
CA PRO A 72 6.28 -11.99 8.74
C PRO A 72 5.10 -11.95 7.77
N ALA A 73 3.91 -11.75 8.31
CA ALA A 73 2.73 -11.58 7.49
C ALA A 73 2.87 -10.38 6.54
N LEU A 74 2.22 -10.48 5.38
CA LEU A 74 2.29 -9.50 4.33
C LEU A 74 1.48 -8.24 4.67
N ILE A 75 1.95 -7.11 4.16
CA ILE A 75 1.32 -5.80 4.33
C ILE A 75 1.00 -5.23 2.95
N ASN A 76 -0.29 -5.12 2.64
CA ASN A 76 -0.76 -4.51 1.41
C ASN A 76 -0.85 -3.00 1.59
N CYS A 77 0.08 -2.26 0.99
CA CYS A 77 0.23 -0.82 1.22
C CYS A 77 -0.71 0.05 0.37
N HIS A 78 -1.41 -0.54 -0.59
CA HIS A 78 -2.40 0.17 -1.42
C HIS A 78 -3.43 -0.78 -1.99
N ASN A 79 -4.69 -0.50 -1.70
CA ASN A 79 -5.82 -1.26 -2.16
C ASN A 79 -7.10 -0.41 -2.20
N HIS A 80 -8.10 -0.85 -3.00
CA HIS A 80 -9.45 -0.27 -3.05
C HIS A 80 -10.49 -1.39 -2.93
N LEU A 81 -10.72 -1.90 -1.73
CA LEU A 81 -11.69 -2.98 -1.50
C LEU A 81 -13.12 -2.59 -1.86
N GLU A 82 -13.45 -1.29 -1.79
CA GLU A 82 -14.77 -0.82 -2.26
C GLU A 82 -15.02 -1.05 -3.75
N LEU A 83 -13.98 -1.37 -4.53
CA LEU A 83 -14.05 -1.72 -5.95
C LEU A 83 -13.98 -3.23 -6.22
N ALA A 84 -14.02 -4.08 -5.18
CA ALA A 84 -13.90 -5.54 -5.33
C ALA A 84 -14.94 -6.17 -6.29
N HIS A 85 -16.10 -5.54 -6.43
CA HIS A 85 -17.18 -5.98 -7.34
C HIS A 85 -16.88 -5.70 -8.83
N LEU A 86 -15.80 -5.02 -9.16
CA LEU A 86 -15.39 -4.66 -10.52
C LEU A 86 -14.49 -5.69 -11.20
N LYS A 87 -14.15 -6.79 -10.53
CA LYS A 87 -13.32 -7.85 -11.11
C LYS A 87 -13.79 -8.26 -12.50
N GLY A 88 -12.91 -8.08 -13.50
CA GLY A 88 -13.19 -8.43 -14.89
C GLY A 88 -14.19 -7.54 -15.63
N LYS A 89 -14.53 -6.35 -15.11
CA LYS A 89 -15.47 -5.42 -15.74
C LYS A 89 -14.81 -4.27 -16.49
N ALA A 90 -13.53 -4.02 -16.27
CA ALA A 90 -12.78 -2.98 -16.96
C ALA A 90 -12.02 -3.53 -18.17
N THR A 91 -11.76 -2.67 -19.16
CA THR A 91 -10.92 -2.98 -20.32
C THR A 91 -9.46 -2.82 -19.95
N PHE A 92 -8.63 -3.81 -20.28
CA PHE A 92 -7.20 -3.84 -19.98
C PHE A 92 -6.34 -3.65 -21.22
N GLY A 93 -5.10 -3.16 -21.04
CA GLY A 93 -4.05 -3.08 -22.06
C GLY A 93 -4.14 -1.90 -23.02
N GLU A 94 -5.15 -1.04 -22.89
CA GLU A 94 -5.38 0.08 -23.82
C GLU A 94 -5.08 1.46 -23.19
N GLY A 95 -4.42 1.48 -22.04
CA GLY A 95 -4.02 2.69 -21.32
C GLY A 95 -5.09 3.21 -20.36
N PHE A 96 -4.67 4.18 -19.53
CA PHE A 96 -5.46 4.70 -18.41
C PHE A 96 -6.81 5.27 -18.82
N GLU A 97 -6.84 6.06 -19.90
CA GLU A 97 -8.05 6.73 -20.35
C GLU A 97 -9.13 5.73 -20.82
N THR A 98 -8.73 4.65 -21.46
CA THR A 98 -9.67 3.59 -21.87
C THR A 98 -10.12 2.76 -20.67
N TRP A 99 -9.19 2.42 -19.78
CA TRP A 99 -9.49 1.71 -18.55
C TRP A 99 -10.53 2.46 -17.71
N ILE A 100 -10.29 3.76 -17.42
CA ILE A 100 -11.20 4.54 -16.58
C ILE A 100 -12.57 4.74 -17.20
N ASP A 101 -12.66 4.96 -18.53
CA ASP A 101 -13.92 5.08 -19.24
C ASP A 101 -14.76 3.80 -19.16
N SER A 102 -14.10 2.63 -19.18
CA SER A 102 -14.77 1.33 -19.05
C SER A 102 -15.16 0.99 -17.60
N ALA A 103 -14.36 1.39 -16.61
CA ALA A 103 -14.59 1.11 -15.20
C ALA A 103 -15.66 2.01 -14.56
N LEU A 104 -15.68 3.29 -14.92
CA LEU A 104 -16.56 4.32 -14.31
C LEU A 104 -18.04 3.97 -14.23
N PRO A 105 -18.69 3.41 -15.28
CA PRO A 105 -20.10 3.03 -15.21
C PRO A 105 -20.40 2.02 -14.09
N HIS A 106 -19.43 1.18 -13.77
CA HIS A 106 -19.53 0.14 -12.74
C HIS A 106 -19.17 0.65 -11.34
N MET A 107 -18.32 1.68 -11.25
CA MET A 107 -17.91 2.27 -9.97
C MET A 107 -19.07 2.91 -9.19
N ALA A 108 -20.14 3.34 -9.87
CA ALA A 108 -21.32 3.88 -9.21
C ALA A 108 -22.13 2.82 -8.45
N THR A 109 -21.94 1.53 -8.76
CA THR A 109 -22.62 0.44 -8.08
C THR A 109 -21.95 0.18 -6.72
N PRO A 110 -22.71 0.07 -5.63
CA PRO A 110 -22.13 -0.27 -4.33
C PRO A 110 -21.44 -1.64 -4.33
N VAL A 111 -20.34 -1.76 -3.60
CA VAL A 111 -19.68 -3.06 -3.36
C VAL A 111 -20.63 -3.98 -2.59
N THR A 112 -20.63 -5.26 -2.93
CA THR A 112 -21.44 -6.26 -2.23
C THR A 112 -20.67 -6.93 -1.10
N ALA A 113 -21.38 -7.41 -0.08
CA ALA A 113 -20.75 -8.18 1.01
C ALA A 113 -20.01 -9.40 0.48
N LEU A 114 -20.57 -10.11 -0.52
CA LEU A 114 -19.94 -11.28 -1.14
C LEU A 114 -18.62 -10.93 -1.83
N SER A 115 -18.57 -9.80 -2.56
CA SER A 115 -17.33 -9.34 -3.22
C SER A 115 -16.25 -8.98 -2.19
N LEU A 116 -16.63 -8.30 -1.10
CA LEU A 116 -15.71 -7.97 0.00
C LEU A 116 -15.19 -9.22 0.68
N GLU A 117 -16.08 -10.14 1.04
CA GLU A 117 -15.71 -11.41 1.68
C GLU A 117 -14.75 -12.23 0.82
N SER A 118 -15.03 -12.35 -0.48
CA SER A 118 -14.16 -13.05 -1.42
C SER A 118 -12.76 -12.42 -1.48
N ALA A 119 -12.69 -11.09 -1.62
CA ALA A 119 -11.45 -10.33 -1.70
C ALA A 119 -10.61 -10.46 -0.42
N VAL A 120 -11.23 -10.26 0.74
CA VAL A 120 -10.54 -10.34 2.03
C VAL A 120 -10.12 -11.77 2.36
N SER A 121 -10.95 -12.77 2.02
CA SER A 121 -10.61 -14.20 2.19
C SER A 121 -9.37 -14.58 1.35
N GLU A 122 -9.25 -14.08 0.14
CA GLU A 122 -8.08 -14.28 -0.71
C GLU A 122 -6.81 -13.69 -0.08
N MET A 123 -6.87 -12.45 0.39
CA MET A 123 -5.76 -11.80 1.08
C MET A 123 -5.34 -12.57 2.34
N ALA A 124 -6.30 -12.97 3.16
CA ALA A 124 -6.03 -13.74 4.39
C ALA A 124 -5.34 -15.08 4.08
N LYS A 125 -5.82 -15.82 3.08
CA LYS A 125 -5.26 -17.12 2.67
C LYS A 125 -3.84 -17.02 2.13
N THR A 126 -3.47 -15.87 1.55
CA THR A 126 -2.13 -15.62 1.01
C THR A 126 -1.17 -14.99 2.02
N GLY A 127 -1.62 -14.83 3.28
CA GLY A 127 -0.76 -14.39 4.39
C GLY A 127 -0.73 -12.88 4.63
N THR A 128 -1.63 -12.10 4.01
CA THR A 128 -1.78 -10.67 4.33
C THR A 128 -2.40 -10.52 5.72
N ALA A 129 -1.82 -9.64 6.56
CA ALA A 129 -2.34 -9.32 7.90
C ALA A 129 -2.78 -7.87 8.07
N HIS A 130 -2.31 -6.99 7.20
CA HIS A 130 -2.67 -5.57 7.24
C HIS A 130 -2.86 -5.01 5.83
N ILE A 131 -3.84 -4.12 5.68
CA ILE A 131 -4.24 -3.54 4.41
C ILE A 131 -4.33 -2.01 4.59
N ALA A 132 -3.75 -1.25 3.68
CA ALA A 132 -4.00 0.17 3.54
C ALA A 132 -5.04 0.36 2.42
N ASP A 133 -6.29 0.56 2.81
CA ASP A 133 -7.44 0.61 1.92
C ASP A 133 -7.89 2.05 1.66
N VAL A 134 -7.82 2.47 0.40
CA VAL A 134 -8.36 3.77 -0.04
C VAL A 134 -9.86 3.63 -0.20
N ASN A 135 -10.61 4.44 0.55
CA ASN A 135 -12.04 4.26 0.67
C ASN A 135 -12.78 5.57 0.95
N GLY A 136 -13.76 5.86 0.14
CA GLY A 136 -14.61 7.05 0.32
C GLY A 136 -16.09 6.71 0.50
N ARG A 137 -16.53 5.49 0.17
CA ARG A 137 -17.95 5.15 0.02
C ARG A 137 -18.45 4.05 0.96
N ALA A 138 -17.60 3.09 1.31
CA ALA A 138 -18.01 1.92 2.08
C ALA A 138 -17.07 1.57 3.26
N PRO A 139 -16.56 2.57 4.05
CA PRO A 139 -15.50 2.33 5.03
C PRO A 139 -15.92 1.34 6.12
N LYS A 140 -17.16 1.40 6.58
CA LYS A 140 -17.65 0.46 7.60
C LYS A 140 -17.76 -0.95 7.07
N ALA A 141 -18.28 -1.16 5.86
CA ALA A 141 -18.41 -2.48 5.27
C ALA A 141 -17.03 -3.13 5.05
N VAL A 142 -16.05 -2.35 4.58
CA VAL A 142 -14.66 -2.80 4.43
C VAL A 142 -14.05 -3.13 5.79
N TYR A 143 -14.17 -2.25 6.77
CA TYR A 143 -13.65 -2.49 8.12
C TYR A 143 -14.21 -3.77 8.73
N ASP A 144 -15.53 -3.97 8.66
CA ASP A 144 -16.20 -5.16 9.20
C ASP A 144 -15.72 -6.43 8.47
N ALA A 145 -15.63 -6.40 7.14
CA ALA A 145 -15.14 -7.54 6.37
C ALA A 145 -13.69 -7.90 6.71
N VAL A 146 -12.80 -6.93 6.83
CA VAL A 146 -11.38 -7.13 7.14
C VAL A 146 -11.22 -7.70 8.55
N THR A 147 -11.91 -7.12 9.53
CA THR A 147 -11.81 -7.56 10.93
C THR A 147 -12.42 -8.93 11.18
N ALA A 148 -13.42 -9.35 10.40
CA ALA A 148 -14.00 -10.70 10.46
C ALA A 148 -12.97 -11.81 10.15
N TYR A 149 -11.94 -11.51 9.38
CA TYR A 149 -10.81 -12.41 9.09
C TYR A 149 -9.60 -12.22 10.01
N ASN A 150 -9.75 -11.50 11.13
CA ASN A 150 -8.66 -11.17 12.05
C ASN A 150 -7.51 -10.37 11.39
N LEU A 151 -7.79 -9.65 10.30
CA LEU A 151 -6.88 -8.71 9.69
C LEU A 151 -7.08 -7.33 10.29
N SER A 152 -6.18 -6.41 10.02
CA SER A 152 -6.33 -4.99 10.33
C SER A 152 -6.21 -4.15 9.07
N CYS A 153 -6.79 -2.95 9.07
CA CYS A 153 -6.69 -2.04 7.95
C CYS A 153 -6.59 -0.58 8.38
N HIS A 154 -5.73 0.16 7.71
CA HIS A 154 -5.92 1.59 7.62
C HIS A 154 -7.06 1.88 6.64
N ILE A 155 -7.99 2.73 7.04
CA ILE A 155 -9.00 3.29 6.16
C ILE A 155 -8.52 4.69 5.76
N GLN A 156 -8.18 4.84 4.49
CA GLN A 156 -7.72 6.09 3.91
C GLN A 156 -8.91 6.80 3.29
N PHE A 157 -9.40 7.85 3.93
CA PHE A 157 -10.45 8.68 3.33
C PHE A 157 -9.86 9.47 2.20
N GLU A 158 -10.33 9.20 0.99
CA GLU A 158 -9.82 9.81 -0.22
C GLU A 158 -10.42 11.19 -0.45
N VAL A 159 -9.58 12.20 -0.45
CA VAL A 159 -9.95 13.57 -0.83
C VAL A 159 -9.92 13.65 -2.35
N PHE A 160 -11.09 13.96 -2.94
CA PHE A 160 -11.29 13.97 -4.38
C PHE A 160 -12.12 15.17 -4.82
N GLY A 161 -11.75 15.80 -5.94
CA GLY A 161 -12.48 16.89 -6.55
C GLY A 161 -11.92 18.28 -6.26
N TYR A 162 -12.61 19.29 -6.80
CA TYR A 162 -12.20 20.69 -6.73
C TYR A 162 -13.20 21.57 -5.97
N ASN A 163 -14.35 21.01 -5.58
CA ASN A 163 -15.41 21.78 -4.94
C ASN A 163 -15.33 21.74 -3.42
N PHE A 164 -14.46 22.55 -2.85
CA PHE A 164 -14.30 22.73 -1.42
C PHE A 164 -14.50 24.21 -1.04
N PRO A 165 -15.75 24.70 -0.93
CA PRO A 165 -16.02 26.14 -0.73
C PRO A 165 -15.41 26.70 0.57
N ASN A 166 -15.28 25.88 1.61
CA ASN A 166 -14.70 26.30 2.88
C ASN A 166 -13.19 26.49 2.84
N ILE A 167 -12.48 25.86 1.89
CA ILE A 167 -11.05 26.10 1.66
C ILE A 167 -10.81 27.52 1.19
N ALA A 168 -11.58 27.95 0.18
CA ALA A 168 -11.46 29.31 -0.37
C ALA A 168 -11.77 30.38 0.67
N ALA A 169 -12.60 30.10 1.66
CA ALA A 169 -12.92 30.98 2.79
C ALA A 169 -11.87 30.92 3.93
N GLY A 170 -10.86 30.05 3.84
CA GLY A 170 -9.89 29.81 4.92
C GLY A 170 -10.49 29.18 6.18
N THR A 171 -11.67 28.59 6.08
CA THR A 171 -12.45 28.04 7.19
C THR A 171 -12.60 26.52 7.09
N LEU A 172 -11.94 25.85 6.17
CA LEU A 172 -12.00 24.42 6.04
C LEU A 172 -11.45 23.75 7.30
N CYS A 173 -12.35 23.09 8.02
CA CYS A 173 -11.96 22.12 9.03
C CYS A 173 -11.50 20.84 8.29
N PRO A 174 -10.37 20.22 8.65
CA PRO A 174 -9.99 18.94 8.08
C PRO A 174 -11.09 17.88 8.15
N GLU A 175 -11.94 17.94 9.17
CA GLU A 175 -13.12 17.09 9.35
C GLU A 175 -14.15 17.25 8.23
N ASP A 176 -14.20 18.39 7.55
CA ASP A 176 -15.08 18.61 6.39
C ASP A 176 -14.62 17.84 5.15
N LEU A 177 -13.37 17.34 5.15
CA LEU A 177 -12.84 16.43 4.12
C LEU A 177 -13.34 15.00 4.29
N PHE A 178 -13.81 14.65 5.49
CA PHE A 178 -14.40 13.34 5.73
C PHE A 178 -15.81 13.31 5.17
N SER A 179 -16.09 12.26 4.40
CA SER A 179 -17.46 11.99 4.03
C SER A 179 -18.28 11.67 5.28
N SER A 180 -19.61 11.90 5.24
CA SER A 180 -20.52 11.47 6.29
C SER A 180 -20.39 9.96 6.61
N THR A 181 -19.82 9.18 5.69
CA THR A 181 -19.51 7.77 5.84
C THR A 181 -18.44 7.50 6.90
N ALA A 182 -17.50 8.43 7.15
CA ALA A 182 -16.53 8.29 8.23
C ALA A 182 -17.21 8.18 9.60
N ALA A 183 -18.37 8.82 9.77
CA ALA A 183 -19.14 8.76 11.01
C ALA A 183 -19.58 7.32 11.36
N THR A 184 -19.68 6.44 10.39
CA THR A 184 -20.14 5.04 10.57
C THR A 184 -19.08 4.11 11.18
N LEU A 185 -17.79 4.50 11.14
CA LEU A 185 -16.72 3.70 11.74
C LEU A 185 -16.78 3.70 13.27
N PRO A 186 -16.38 2.58 13.93
CA PRO A 186 -16.19 2.55 15.38
C PRO A 186 -15.17 3.59 15.83
N ASN A 187 -15.36 4.19 17.02
CA ASN A 187 -14.45 5.22 17.53
C ASN A 187 -12.99 4.73 17.66
N GLU A 188 -12.77 3.48 18.06
CA GLU A 188 -11.43 2.90 18.14
C GLU A 188 -10.78 2.78 16.75
N ALA A 189 -11.57 2.43 15.73
CA ALA A 189 -11.09 2.38 14.35
C ALA A 189 -10.70 3.78 13.84
N LYS A 190 -11.51 4.81 14.14
CA LYS A 190 -11.19 6.20 13.80
C LYS A 190 -9.91 6.66 14.45
N LYS A 191 -9.76 6.39 15.74
CA LYS A 191 -8.57 6.76 16.50
C LYS A 191 -7.30 6.09 16.01
N ARG A 192 -7.39 4.83 15.62
CA ARG A 192 -6.21 3.99 15.34
C ARG A 192 -5.88 3.89 13.87
N TRP A 193 -6.88 3.73 13.02
CA TRP A 193 -6.72 3.28 11.65
C TRP A 193 -7.16 4.28 10.58
N MET A 194 -7.77 5.39 10.96
CA MET A 194 -8.18 6.40 9.99
C MET A 194 -7.01 7.27 9.57
N THR A 195 -6.88 7.50 8.27
CA THR A 195 -5.99 8.51 7.70
C THR A 195 -6.63 9.16 6.48
N LEU A 196 -5.97 10.17 5.90
CA LEU A 196 -6.41 10.80 4.65
C LEU A 196 -5.47 10.42 3.52
N SER A 197 -6.04 10.31 2.32
CA SER A 197 -5.31 10.26 1.07
C SER A 197 -5.77 11.38 0.15
N GLY A 198 -4.87 11.90 -0.68
CA GLY A 198 -5.26 12.67 -1.85
C GLY A 198 -5.43 11.71 -3.02
N HIS A 199 -6.51 11.83 -3.81
CA HIS A 199 -6.61 10.97 -4.99
C HIS A 199 -5.39 11.19 -5.90
N ALA A 200 -5.31 12.31 -6.59
CA ALA A 200 -4.18 12.66 -7.44
C ALA A 200 -4.13 14.17 -7.71
N LEU A 201 -2.99 14.66 -8.21
CA LEU A 201 -2.79 16.07 -8.54
C LEU A 201 -3.72 16.61 -9.63
N TYR A 202 -4.19 15.73 -10.49
CA TYR A 202 -5.08 16.07 -11.61
C TYR A 202 -6.56 16.07 -11.24
N SER A 203 -6.94 15.48 -10.14
CA SER A 203 -8.34 15.25 -9.78
C SER A 203 -8.76 15.88 -8.45
N THR A 204 -7.81 16.46 -7.72
CA THR A 204 -8.05 17.08 -6.41
C THR A 204 -7.46 18.49 -6.38
N SER A 205 -8.19 19.43 -5.79
CA SER A 205 -7.68 20.80 -5.68
C SER A 205 -6.39 20.83 -4.86
N PRO A 206 -5.39 21.65 -5.25
CA PRO A 206 -4.13 21.77 -4.52
C PRO A 206 -4.32 22.11 -3.04
N ASP A 207 -5.23 23.03 -2.73
CA ASP A 207 -5.49 23.44 -1.35
C ASP A 207 -6.05 22.27 -0.50
N ALA A 208 -6.94 21.45 -1.08
CA ALA A 208 -7.48 20.28 -0.38
C ALA A 208 -6.39 19.22 -0.12
N LEU A 209 -5.48 19.00 -1.08
CA LEU A 209 -4.32 18.13 -0.88
C LEU A 209 -3.41 18.62 0.25
N VAL A 210 -3.11 19.93 0.27
CA VAL A 210 -2.29 20.54 1.32
C VAL A 210 -2.95 20.41 2.69
N VAL A 211 -4.25 20.69 2.80
CA VAL A 211 -5.01 20.54 4.05
C VAL A 211 -5.02 19.08 4.52
N ALA A 212 -5.26 18.12 3.61
CA ALA A 212 -5.22 16.70 3.93
C ALA A 212 -3.82 16.26 4.43
N LYS A 213 -2.76 16.70 3.76
CA LYS A 213 -1.39 16.42 4.19
C LYS A 213 -1.07 17.02 5.57
N GLN A 214 -1.48 18.25 5.81
CA GLN A 214 -1.29 18.91 7.11
C GLN A 214 -2.04 18.19 8.22
N TRP A 215 -3.28 17.73 7.95
CA TRP A 215 -4.03 16.93 8.90
C TRP A 215 -3.29 15.63 9.24
N CYS A 216 -2.80 14.89 8.24
CA CYS A 216 -2.02 13.67 8.46
C CYS A 216 -0.79 13.94 9.34
N ARG A 217 -0.03 15.01 9.07
CA ARG A 217 1.12 15.41 9.88
C ARG A 217 0.75 15.70 11.33
N SER A 218 -0.31 16.48 11.55
CA SER A 218 -0.73 16.88 12.91
C SER A 218 -1.28 15.71 13.75
N HIS A 219 -1.68 14.62 13.09
CA HIS A 219 -2.17 13.40 13.73
C HIS A 219 -1.16 12.24 13.70
N GLU A 220 0.09 12.50 13.30
CA GLU A 220 1.13 11.48 13.17
C GLU A 220 0.68 10.31 12.28
N ARG A 221 0.04 10.65 11.13
CA ARG A 221 -0.45 9.71 10.12
C ARG A 221 0.33 9.87 8.83
N TYR A 222 0.47 8.76 8.10
CA TYR A 222 0.96 8.85 6.73
C TYR A 222 -0.13 9.44 5.81
N PHE A 223 0.33 10.09 4.74
CA PHE A 223 -0.50 10.60 3.66
C PHE A 223 -0.21 9.81 2.39
N SER A 224 -1.23 9.33 1.69
CA SER A 224 -1.10 8.60 0.44
C SER A 224 -1.62 9.41 -0.74
N ILE A 225 -1.00 9.24 -1.92
CA ILE A 225 -1.40 9.91 -3.16
C ILE A 225 -0.98 9.09 -4.37
N HIS A 226 -1.88 8.93 -5.38
CA HIS A 226 -1.50 8.42 -6.70
C HIS A 226 -0.65 9.46 -7.40
N LEU A 227 0.52 9.08 -7.88
CA LEU A 227 1.51 10.03 -8.37
C LEU A 227 2.26 9.46 -9.58
N SER A 228 2.31 10.24 -10.66
CA SER A 228 3.08 9.90 -11.87
C SER A 228 2.72 8.53 -12.44
N GLU A 229 1.41 8.21 -12.46
CA GLU A 229 0.91 6.89 -12.85
C GLU A 229 0.90 6.71 -14.37
N HIS A 230 0.48 7.74 -15.13
CA HIS A 230 0.34 7.65 -16.57
C HIS A 230 0.73 8.94 -17.29
N LEU A 231 1.07 8.83 -18.59
CA LEU A 231 1.55 9.97 -19.38
C LEU A 231 0.52 11.11 -19.53
N GLY A 232 -0.77 10.79 -19.50
CA GLY A 232 -1.83 11.79 -19.56
C GLY A 232 -1.84 12.73 -18.35
N GLU A 233 -1.39 12.27 -17.18
CA GLU A 233 -1.17 13.10 -16.00
C GLU A 233 -0.09 14.15 -16.27
N ASP A 234 1.06 13.74 -16.78
CA ASP A 234 2.15 14.64 -17.10
C ASP A 234 1.77 15.66 -18.19
N GLU A 235 1.07 15.22 -19.24
CA GLU A 235 0.63 16.12 -20.30
C GLU A 235 -0.36 17.16 -19.78
N LEU A 236 -1.31 16.75 -18.96
CA LEU A 236 -2.27 17.64 -18.32
C LEU A 236 -1.58 18.67 -17.42
N LEU A 237 -0.70 18.23 -16.54
CA LEU A 237 -0.06 19.09 -15.55
C LEU A 237 0.97 20.04 -16.19
N THR A 238 1.68 19.61 -17.24
CA THR A 238 2.70 20.43 -17.89
C THR A 238 2.13 21.38 -18.95
N LYS A 239 1.19 20.89 -19.77
CA LYS A 239 0.68 21.59 -20.96
C LYS A 239 -0.79 22.00 -20.87
N GLY A 240 -1.57 21.32 -20.04
CA GLY A 240 -3.02 21.51 -20.00
C GLY A 240 -3.74 20.99 -21.23
N THR A 241 -3.21 19.96 -21.89
CA THR A 241 -3.73 19.38 -23.14
C THR A 241 -3.91 17.87 -23.01
N GLY A 242 -4.34 17.22 -24.08
CA GLY A 242 -4.45 15.78 -24.21
C GLY A 242 -5.85 15.22 -23.97
N ARG A 243 -6.02 13.94 -24.39
CA ARG A 243 -7.29 13.19 -24.24
C ARG A 243 -7.74 13.14 -22.78
N PHE A 244 -6.81 12.95 -21.87
CA PHE A 244 -7.10 12.87 -20.43
C PHE A 244 -7.68 14.20 -19.89
N ARG A 245 -7.15 15.36 -20.33
CA ARG A 245 -7.74 16.66 -20.00
C ARG A 245 -9.19 16.78 -20.46
N GLU A 246 -9.50 16.32 -21.68
CA GLU A 246 -10.87 16.37 -22.21
C GLU A 246 -11.83 15.53 -21.38
N GLN A 247 -11.39 14.32 -20.94
CA GLN A 247 -12.19 13.46 -20.06
C GLN A 247 -12.44 14.11 -18.70
N LEU A 248 -11.41 14.66 -18.06
CA LEU A 248 -11.53 15.29 -16.75
C LEU A 248 -12.34 16.60 -16.81
N SER A 249 -12.26 17.37 -17.90
CA SER A 249 -13.06 18.59 -18.06
C SER A 249 -14.56 18.37 -18.06
N ARG A 250 -14.99 17.15 -18.37
CA ARG A 250 -16.42 16.78 -18.33
C ARG A 250 -16.89 16.35 -16.93
N ARG A 251 -15.97 16.11 -15.99
CA ARG A 251 -16.29 15.42 -14.73
C ARG A 251 -15.73 16.11 -13.48
N VAL A 252 -14.51 16.59 -13.53
CA VAL A 252 -13.72 16.95 -12.32
C VAL A 252 -13.12 18.34 -12.42
N LEU A 253 -12.44 18.67 -13.54
CA LEU A 253 -11.70 19.91 -13.65
C LEU A 253 -12.63 21.14 -13.64
N PRO A 254 -12.29 22.20 -12.91
CA PRO A 254 -13.01 23.46 -12.99
C PRO A 254 -12.82 24.10 -14.38
N LYS A 255 -13.77 24.95 -14.79
CA LYS A 255 -13.75 25.58 -16.13
C LYS A 255 -12.51 26.47 -16.34
N ASP A 256 -12.02 27.05 -15.28
CA ASP A 256 -10.86 27.94 -15.21
C ASP A 256 -9.55 27.24 -14.84
N PHE A 257 -9.53 25.90 -14.91
CA PHE A 257 -8.34 25.11 -14.61
C PHE A 257 -7.13 25.60 -15.43
N THR A 258 -6.08 25.94 -14.70
CA THR A 258 -4.77 26.36 -15.26
C THR A 258 -3.73 25.32 -14.86
N PRO A 259 -3.00 24.70 -15.81
CA PRO A 259 -1.97 23.74 -15.51
C PRO A 259 -0.82 24.37 -14.71
N PRO A 260 -0.25 23.66 -13.72
CA PRO A 260 0.88 24.17 -12.93
C PRO A 260 2.18 24.31 -13.74
N LYS A 261 2.24 23.77 -14.97
CA LYS A 261 3.43 23.72 -15.85
C LYS A 261 4.61 22.98 -15.22
N MET A 262 4.32 22.01 -14.39
CA MET A 262 5.28 21.13 -13.73
C MET A 262 4.88 19.68 -13.95
N ARG A 263 5.84 18.75 -13.92
CA ARG A 263 5.58 17.32 -13.83
C ARG A 263 5.00 16.99 -12.46
N ALA A 264 4.43 15.78 -12.34
CA ALA A 264 3.71 15.37 -11.13
C ALA A 264 4.59 15.44 -9.86
N VAL A 265 5.78 14.83 -9.85
CA VAL A 265 6.64 14.79 -8.66
C VAL A 265 7.17 16.18 -8.25
N PRO A 266 7.75 17.02 -9.14
CA PRO A 266 8.08 18.39 -8.82
C PRO A 266 6.91 19.22 -8.30
N TYR A 267 5.71 19.01 -8.84
CA TYR A 267 4.52 19.73 -8.38
C TYR A 267 4.08 19.29 -7.00
N ALA A 268 4.12 17.98 -6.71
CA ALA A 268 3.86 17.47 -5.37
C ALA A 268 4.87 18.03 -4.33
N LYS A 269 6.17 18.15 -4.71
CA LYS A 269 7.19 18.81 -3.89
C LYS A 269 6.86 20.28 -3.66
N HIS A 270 6.48 21.00 -4.72
CA HIS A 270 6.11 22.42 -4.64
C HIS A 270 4.95 22.68 -3.68
N LEU A 271 3.96 21.79 -3.67
CA LEU A 271 2.82 21.83 -2.74
C LEU A 271 3.16 21.37 -1.30
N GLY A 272 4.39 20.90 -1.06
CA GLY A 272 4.81 20.39 0.26
C GLY A 272 4.15 19.07 0.64
N LEU A 273 3.76 18.24 -0.33
CA LEU A 273 3.10 16.95 -0.11
C LEU A 273 4.10 15.82 0.19
N LEU A 274 5.38 15.98 -0.20
CA LEU A 274 6.40 14.94 -0.12
C LEU A 274 7.27 15.09 1.14
N ASP A 275 7.32 14.03 1.95
CA ASP A 275 8.20 13.84 3.10
C ASP A 275 8.22 12.36 3.51
N GLU A 276 8.89 12.03 4.63
CA GLU A 276 9.00 10.68 5.19
C GLU A 276 7.65 10.06 5.61
N SER A 277 6.60 10.88 5.78
CA SER A 277 5.24 10.41 6.06
C SER A 277 4.36 10.31 4.81
N THR A 278 4.95 10.40 3.61
CA THR A 278 4.21 10.28 2.35
C THR A 278 4.41 8.91 1.71
N LEU A 279 3.31 8.33 1.26
CA LEU A 279 3.26 7.12 0.43
C LEU A 279 2.83 7.53 -0.99
N ALA A 280 3.79 7.63 -1.90
CA ALA A 280 3.55 7.90 -3.31
C ALA A 280 3.26 6.59 -4.04
N VAL A 281 2.05 6.47 -4.60
CA VAL A 281 1.60 5.23 -5.25
C VAL A 281 1.86 5.29 -6.74
N HIS A 282 2.21 4.14 -7.34
CA HIS A 282 2.55 3.88 -8.74
C HIS A 282 3.93 4.39 -9.15
N CYS A 283 4.14 5.69 -9.29
CA CYS A 283 5.40 6.31 -9.71
C CYS A 283 5.97 5.70 -11.00
N VAL A 284 5.11 5.42 -11.99
CA VAL A 284 5.46 4.73 -13.25
C VAL A 284 6.36 5.59 -14.12
N HIS A 285 5.98 6.86 -14.32
CA HIS A 285 6.66 7.77 -15.25
C HIS A 285 7.61 8.74 -14.54
N CYS A 286 8.45 8.21 -13.64
CA CYS A 286 9.46 8.98 -12.94
C CYS A 286 10.75 9.12 -13.75
N THR A 287 11.23 10.35 -13.91
CA THR A 287 12.57 10.67 -14.44
C THR A 287 13.62 10.54 -13.34
N GLN A 288 14.90 10.66 -13.69
CA GLN A 288 15.97 10.67 -12.68
C GLN A 288 15.84 11.86 -11.71
N GLU A 289 15.36 13.01 -12.17
CA GLU A 289 15.09 14.16 -11.31
C GLU A 289 13.95 13.86 -10.31
N ASP A 290 12.89 13.21 -10.78
CA ASP A 290 11.78 12.77 -9.93
C ASP A 290 12.25 11.79 -8.85
N ILE A 291 13.12 10.84 -9.22
CA ILE A 291 13.72 9.88 -8.29
C ILE A 291 14.55 10.58 -7.22
N ASN A 292 15.36 11.57 -7.60
CA ASN A 292 16.16 12.35 -6.66
C ASN A 292 15.27 13.13 -5.69
N ILE A 293 14.17 13.73 -6.17
CA ILE A 293 13.19 14.45 -5.34
C ILE A 293 12.55 13.49 -4.30
N LEU A 294 12.11 12.31 -4.73
CA LEU A 294 11.50 11.32 -3.85
C LEU A 294 12.50 10.81 -2.80
N GLN A 295 13.75 10.60 -3.20
CA GLN A 295 14.82 10.16 -2.29
C GLN A 295 15.16 11.25 -1.26
N GLU A 296 15.39 12.50 -1.69
CA GLU A 296 15.72 13.62 -0.82
C GLU A 296 14.59 13.93 0.19
N SER A 297 13.34 13.74 -0.20
CA SER A 297 12.19 13.95 0.68
C SER A 297 11.95 12.81 1.67
N GLY A 298 12.59 11.65 1.47
CA GLY A 298 12.33 10.45 2.27
C GLY A 298 10.98 9.78 1.95
N THR A 299 10.33 10.18 0.86
CA THR A 299 9.04 9.63 0.44
C THR A 299 9.15 8.14 0.13
N THR A 300 8.22 7.35 0.67
CA THR A 300 8.10 5.92 0.34
C THR A 300 7.29 5.76 -0.95
N VAL A 301 7.76 4.88 -1.85
CA VAL A 301 7.03 4.52 -3.07
C VAL A 301 6.30 3.19 -2.88
N CYS A 302 5.00 3.17 -3.17
CA CYS A 302 4.20 1.96 -3.23
C CYS A 302 4.00 1.53 -4.69
N LEU A 303 4.57 0.40 -5.05
CA LEU A 303 4.46 -0.17 -6.38
C LEU A 303 3.22 -1.05 -6.49
N CYS A 304 2.50 -0.92 -7.61
CA CYS A 304 1.37 -1.78 -7.99
C CYS A 304 1.64 -2.35 -9.40
N PRO A 305 2.70 -3.17 -9.57
CA PRO A 305 3.26 -3.45 -10.88
C PRO A 305 2.30 -4.18 -11.82
N ARG A 306 1.49 -5.12 -11.34
CA ARG A 306 0.53 -5.86 -12.16
C ARG A 306 -0.66 -5.00 -12.57
N SER A 307 -1.13 -4.13 -11.66
CA SER A 307 -2.16 -3.15 -11.99
C SER A 307 -1.70 -2.23 -13.12
N ASN A 308 -0.50 -1.67 -13.00
CA ASN A 308 0.08 -0.79 -14.00
C ASN A 308 0.21 -1.48 -15.38
N GLU A 309 0.67 -2.74 -15.41
CA GLU A 309 0.76 -3.52 -16.64
C GLU A 309 -0.62 -3.79 -17.24
N LEU A 310 -1.57 -4.25 -16.42
CA LEU A 310 -2.91 -4.59 -16.88
C LEU A 310 -3.67 -3.38 -17.44
N ILE A 311 -3.54 -2.22 -16.82
CA ILE A 311 -4.09 -0.97 -17.36
C ILE A 311 -3.38 -0.58 -18.66
N GLY A 312 -2.10 -0.91 -18.80
CA GLY A 312 -1.27 -0.54 -19.95
C GLY A 312 -0.64 0.84 -19.80
N VAL A 313 -0.34 1.26 -18.57
CA VAL A 313 0.35 2.54 -18.29
C VAL A 313 1.87 2.41 -18.29
N GLY A 314 2.40 1.19 -18.30
CA GLY A 314 3.83 0.93 -18.27
C GLY A 314 4.32 0.42 -16.92
N THR A 315 5.61 0.55 -16.65
CA THR A 315 6.26 -0.02 -15.46
C THR A 315 7.15 1.00 -14.79
N ALA A 316 7.06 1.09 -13.47
CA ALA A 316 7.92 1.94 -12.66
C ALA A 316 9.41 1.56 -12.80
N PRO A 317 10.35 2.51 -12.76
CA PRO A 317 11.78 2.25 -12.85
C PRO A 317 12.35 1.67 -11.54
N VAL A 318 11.91 0.45 -11.18
CA VAL A 318 12.13 -0.18 -9.87
C VAL A 318 13.60 -0.33 -9.55
N ARG A 319 14.43 -0.70 -10.54
CA ARG A 319 15.89 -0.81 -10.33
C ARG A 319 16.51 0.53 -9.98
N ASN A 320 16.14 1.59 -10.70
CA ASN A 320 16.64 2.95 -10.40
C ASN A 320 16.21 3.43 -9.02
N PHE A 321 14.98 3.09 -8.58
CA PHE A 321 14.53 3.39 -7.22
C PHE A 321 15.39 2.68 -6.17
N LEU A 322 15.67 1.38 -6.36
CA LEU A 322 16.54 0.61 -5.46
C LEU A 322 17.97 1.15 -5.43
N GLU A 323 18.52 1.47 -6.60
CA GLU A 323 19.87 2.05 -6.73
C GLU A 323 19.98 3.42 -6.05
N ALA A 324 18.92 4.23 -6.13
CA ALA A 324 18.83 5.51 -5.43
C ALA A 324 18.59 5.35 -3.91
N GLY A 325 18.29 4.14 -3.44
CA GLY A 325 18.04 3.85 -2.02
C GLY A 325 16.66 4.28 -1.53
N LEU A 326 15.66 4.40 -2.42
CA LEU A 326 14.29 4.68 -2.03
C LEU A 326 13.72 3.53 -1.18
N GLN A 327 12.87 3.86 -0.23
CA GLN A 327 12.04 2.88 0.46
C GLN A 327 10.89 2.49 -0.45
N LEU A 328 10.80 1.18 -0.78
CA LEU A 328 9.77 0.63 -1.64
C LEU A 328 8.85 -0.30 -0.86
N THR A 329 7.57 -0.29 -1.21
CA THR A 329 6.53 -1.21 -0.72
C THR A 329 5.70 -1.74 -1.87
N LEU A 330 4.84 -2.73 -1.61
CA LEU A 330 3.92 -3.28 -2.59
C LEU A 330 2.46 -3.05 -2.19
N GLY A 331 1.65 -2.79 -3.20
CA GLY A 331 0.19 -2.80 -3.15
C GLY A 331 -0.39 -3.60 -4.30
N THR A 332 -1.59 -4.09 -4.15
CA THR A 332 -2.29 -4.82 -5.22
C THR A 332 -3.15 -3.93 -6.09
N ASP A 333 -3.41 -2.71 -5.62
CA ASP A 333 -4.46 -1.87 -6.16
C ASP A 333 -5.82 -2.58 -6.12
N SER A 334 -6.77 -2.24 -6.99
CA SER A 334 -8.13 -2.76 -6.97
C SER A 334 -8.33 -3.99 -7.87
N LEU A 335 -9.43 -4.73 -7.63
CA LEU A 335 -9.91 -5.72 -8.60
C LEU A 335 -10.52 -5.09 -9.88
N ALA A 336 -10.60 -3.77 -9.96
CA ALA A 336 -10.89 -3.05 -11.20
C ALA A 336 -9.68 -2.95 -12.13
N SER A 337 -8.47 -3.11 -11.58
CA SER A 337 -7.18 -3.00 -12.27
C SER A 337 -6.28 -4.22 -12.09
N ASN A 338 -6.73 -5.25 -11.37
CA ASN A 338 -5.95 -6.46 -11.13
C ASN A 338 -6.82 -7.72 -11.21
N HIS A 339 -6.18 -8.87 -11.44
CA HIS A 339 -6.87 -10.17 -11.50
C HIS A 339 -7.11 -10.78 -10.14
N ASP A 340 -6.25 -10.47 -9.16
CA ASP A 340 -6.27 -10.99 -7.79
C ASP A 340 -5.63 -9.97 -6.83
N LEU A 341 -5.79 -10.21 -5.52
CA LEU A 341 -5.20 -9.38 -4.44
C LEU A 341 -4.08 -10.11 -3.70
N ASN A 342 -3.38 -11.00 -4.38
CA ASN A 342 -2.27 -11.77 -3.85
C ASN A 342 -0.94 -11.02 -4.01
N LEU A 343 -0.41 -10.50 -2.92
CA LEU A 343 0.87 -9.77 -2.90
C LEU A 343 2.07 -10.62 -3.37
N TRP A 344 2.03 -11.94 -3.22
CA TRP A 344 3.08 -12.80 -3.77
C TRP A 344 3.14 -12.70 -5.31
N ASN A 345 2.00 -12.50 -5.98
CA ASN A 345 1.95 -12.33 -7.42
C ASN A 345 2.55 -10.98 -7.87
N GLU A 346 2.39 -9.91 -7.07
CA GLU A 346 3.07 -8.63 -7.30
C GLU A 346 4.60 -8.80 -7.21
N ALA A 347 5.05 -9.51 -6.17
CA ALA A 347 6.47 -9.76 -5.98
C ALA A 347 7.06 -10.69 -7.05
N ARG A 348 6.34 -11.76 -7.46
CA ARG A 348 6.74 -12.62 -8.59
C ARG A 348 6.90 -11.82 -9.86
N TYR A 349 5.95 -10.94 -10.15
CA TYR A 349 6.01 -10.09 -11.34
C TYR A 349 7.32 -9.26 -11.37
N LEU A 350 7.69 -8.65 -10.25
CA LEU A 350 8.94 -7.89 -10.16
C LEU A 350 10.19 -8.78 -10.26
N ARG A 351 10.17 -9.97 -9.65
CA ARG A 351 11.28 -10.93 -9.76
C ARG A 351 11.48 -11.37 -11.19
N ASP A 352 10.42 -11.82 -11.84
CA ASP A 352 10.48 -12.53 -13.12
C ASP A 352 10.72 -11.57 -14.31
N ASN A 353 10.25 -10.32 -14.21
CA ASN A 353 10.37 -9.34 -15.29
C ASN A 353 11.50 -8.31 -15.08
N PHE A 354 11.94 -8.10 -13.84
CA PHE A 354 12.93 -7.06 -13.51
C PHE A 354 14.12 -7.59 -12.70
N ASP A 355 14.24 -8.90 -12.48
CA ASP A 355 15.28 -9.55 -11.66
C ASP A 355 15.46 -8.88 -10.29
N ILE A 356 14.37 -8.49 -9.64
CA ILE A 356 14.46 -7.90 -8.31
C ILE A 356 14.79 -9.00 -7.29
N PRO A 357 15.85 -8.83 -6.47
CA PRO A 357 16.27 -9.86 -5.54
C PRO A 357 15.19 -10.21 -4.51
N THR A 358 15.05 -11.50 -4.19
CA THR A 358 14.06 -12.01 -3.22
C THR A 358 14.14 -11.30 -1.87
N GLY A 359 15.34 -11.00 -1.37
CA GLY A 359 15.51 -10.25 -0.12
C GLY A 359 14.89 -8.85 -0.16
N ALA A 360 14.98 -8.14 -1.29
CA ALA A 360 14.33 -6.84 -1.49
C ALA A 360 12.81 -6.99 -1.52
N LEU A 361 12.31 -7.99 -2.24
CA LEU A 361 10.86 -8.27 -2.34
C LEU A 361 10.25 -8.61 -0.99
N LEU A 362 10.91 -9.48 -0.19
CA LEU A 362 10.45 -9.80 1.16
C LEU A 362 10.39 -8.56 2.06
N ARG A 363 11.34 -7.65 1.92
CA ARG A 363 11.30 -6.36 2.65
C ARG A 363 10.13 -5.50 2.22
N MET A 364 9.87 -5.38 0.91
CA MET A 364 8.72 -4.62 0.38
C MET A 364 7.39 -5.17 0.89
N LEU A 365 7.28 -6.49 0.96
CA LEU A 365 6.09 -7.22 1.41
C LEU A 365 5.84 -7.11 2.92
N THR A 366 6.85 -6.77 3.73
CA THR A 366 6.80 -6.90 5.20
C THR A 366 7.25 -5.62 5.91
N ILE A 367 8.53 -5.52 6.30
CA ILE A 367 9.04 -4.44 7.18
C ILE A 367 8.95 -3.06 6.55
N ALA A 368 9.13 -2.93 5.23
CA ALA A 368 9.03 -1.63 4.55
C ALA A 368 7.58 -1.12 4.58
N GLY A 369 6.60 -2.00 4.33
CA GLY A 369 5.19 -1.67 4.49
C GLY A 369 4.83 -1.27 5.93
N ALA A 370 5.33 -2.02 6.91
CA ALA A 370 5.12 -1.67 8.32
C ALA A 370 5.67 -0.29 8.68
N LYS A 371 6.84 0.09 8.14
CA LYS A 371 7.43 1.42 8.33
C LYS A 371 6.58 2.50 7.68
N ALA A 372 6.23 2.31 6.40
CA ALA A 372 5.45 3.27 5.63
C ALA A 372 4.10 3.59 6.29
N LEU A 373 3.48 2.60 6.91
CA LEU A 373 2.17 2.72 7.55
C LEU A 373 2.23 3.02 9.06
N GLY A 374 3.43 3.13 9.64
CA GLY A 374 3.61 3.44 11.07
C GLY A 374 3.21 2.31 12.04
N ILE A 375 3.28 1.04 11.60
CA ILE A 375 2.83 -0.13 12.38
C ILE A 375 3.98 -1.08 12.77
N THR A 376 5.21 -0.62 12.76
CA THR A 376 6.39 -1.44 13.10
C THR A 376 6.36 -2.04 14.51
N ASN A 377 5.64 -1.43 15.43
CA ASN A 377 5.47 -1.98 16.78
C ASN A 377 4.56 -3.22 16.81
N GLU A 378 3.80 -3.48 15.73
CA GLU A 378 2.83 -4.55 15.68
C GLU A 378 3.18 -5.64 14.64
N LEU A 379 3.66 -5.24 13.46
CA LEU A 379 3.89 -6.11 12.31
C LEU A 379 5.22 -5.81 11.62
N GLY A 380 5.51 -6.51 10.53
CA GLY A 380 6.67 -6.32 9.67
C GLY A 380 7.88 -7.20 10.01
N THR A 381 7.93 -7.76 11.22
CA THR A 381 8.95 -8.76 11.63
C THR A 381 8.30 -9.81 12.52
N LEU A 382 8.90 -11.01 12.60
CA LEU A 382 8.53 -12.04 13.57
C LEU A 382 9.36 -11.84 14.86
N SER A 383 8.98 -10.84 15.65
CA SER A 383 9.70 -10.45 16.87
C SER A 383 8.83 -10.55 18.11
N LYS A 384 9.47 -10.79 19.25
CA LYS A 384 8.79 -10.79 20.54
C LYS A 384 8.00 -9.50 20.76
N GLY A 385 6.76 -9.64 21.22
CA GLY A 385 5.85 -8.53 21.53
C GLY A 385 4.97 -8.11 20.36
N LYS A 386 5.26 -8.55 19.13
CA LYS A 386 4.44 -8.26 17.95
C LYS A 386 3.24 -9.20 17.82
N ARG A 387 2.28 -8.81 17.00
CA ARG A 387 1.09 -9.63 16.72
C ARG A 387 1.52 -10.96 16.10
N PHE A 388 0.87 -12.04 16.54
CA PHE A 388 1.11 -13.36 16.00
C PHE A 388 0.39 -13.52 14.66
N HIS A 389 1.05 -13.08 13.61
CA HIS A 389 0.68 -13.30 12.22
C HIS A 389 1.93 -13.64 11.40
N TYR A 390 1.80 -14.60 10.53
CA TYR A 390 2.87 -15.02 9.61
C TYR A 390 2.32 -15.34 8.23
N ALA A 391 3.20 -15.38 7.26
CA ALA A 391 2.93 -15.92 5.93
C ALA A 391 3.84 -17.13 5.68
N ILE A 392 3.38 -18.03 4.84
CA ILE A 392 4.20 -19.12 4.33
C ILE A 392 4.80 -18.66 3.01
N LEU A 393 6.12 -18.71 2.92
CA LEU A 393 6.84 -18.42 1.67
C LEU A 393 6.45 -19.48 0.64
N PRO A 394 5.94 -19.09 -0.55
CA PRO A 394 5.64 -20.05 -1.60
C PRO A 394 6.89 -20.82 -2.06
N GLU A 395 6.74 -22.07 -2.45
CA GLU A 395 7.84 -22.96 -2.83
C GLU A 395 8.66 -22.42 -4.06
N ASP A 396 7.98 -21.69 -4.91
CA ASP A 396 8.57 -21.10 -6.12
C ASP A 396 9.19 -19.70 -5.87
N PHE A 397 9.27 -19.26 -4.63
CA PHE A 397 9.78 -17.95 -4.24
C PHE A 397 11.18 -18.08 -3.62
#